data_9316a2e6860d0a3e4374d654327c2a13
#
_entry.id   9316a2e6860d0a3e4374d654327c2a13
#
_cell.length_a   1.000
_cell.length_b   1.000
_cell.length_c   1.000
_cell.angle_alpha   90.00
_cell.angle_beta   90.00
_cell.angle_gamma   90.00
#
_symmetry.space_group_name_H-M   'P 1'
#
loop_
_entity.id
_entity.type
_entity.pdbx_description
1 polymer ?
#
loop_
_entity_poly.entity_id
_entity_poly.type
_entity_poly.pdbx_seq_one_letter_code
_entity_poly.pdbx_strand_id
1 'polypeptide(L)'
;LKVCVSRRPVQGLDWKRIEGGLLLQDADGEPDQASSWKTVSQRKPTAVERAACELAWRVARRVKSNAIVLANARQTIGIGAGQMSRVDACRLAVTKPVLPIVNCGAASDAFFPFRDGIDILHEAGVTAAVAPGGSIRDQEIIAAADEHNMAFLMAPRRHFRH
;
A
#
# COMPACT_ATOMS: atom_id res chain seq x y z
N LEU A 1 15.44 -2.76 23.23
CA LEU A 1 15.38 -2.13 21.91
C LEU A 1 15.90 -0.70 22.02
N LYS A 2 16.91 -0.36 21.22
CA LYS A 2 17.41 1.03 21.10
C LYS A 2 16.93 1.60 19.78
N VAL A 3 16.20 2.71 19.81
CA VAL A 3 15.71 3.41 18.62
C VAL A 3 16.53 4.68 18.45
N CYS A 4 17.22 4.80 17.32
CA CYS A 4 17.91 6.03 16.93
C CYS A 4 17.03 6.75 15.90
N VAL A 5 16.69 8.00 16.19
CA VAL A 5 15.96 8.86 15.25
C VAL A 5 16.96 9.77 14.56
N SER A 6 17.05 9.69 13.24
CA SER A 6 17.79 10.64 12.41
C SER A 6 16.84 11.67 11.81
N ARG A 7 17.19 12.95 11.89
CA ARG A 7 16.47 14.05 11.23
C ARG A 7 16.98 14.33 9.81
N ARG A 8 18.00 13.60 9.36
CA ARG A 8 18.52 13.78 8.00
C ARG A 8 17.60 13.07 7.02
N PRO A 9 17.16 13.73 5.94
CA PRO A 9 16.44 13.05 4.87
C PRO A 9 17.34 11.95 4.29
N VAL A 10 16.75 10.81 3.98
CA VAL A 10 17.44 9.74 3.26
C VAL A 10 17.58 10.21 1.81
N GLN A 11 18.78 10.57 1.40
CA GLN A 11 19.10 10.96 0.03
C GLN A 11 20.19 10.05 -0.52
N GLY A 12 20.20 9.87 -1.84
CA GLY A 12 21.19 9.07 -2.54
C GLY A 12 20.72 7.69 -2.90
N LEU A 13 21.64 6.75 -2.99
CA LEU A 13 21.35 5.36 -3.36
C LEU A 13 21.22 4.48 -2.12
N ASP A 14 20.21 3.63 -2.13
CA ASP A 14 20.09 2.49 -1.23
C ASP A 14 20.76 1.30 -1.91
N TRP A 15 21.61 0.58 -1.19
CA TRP A 15 22.36 -0.53 -1.74
C TRP A 15 22.35 -1.74 -0.83
N LYS A 16 22.26 -2.92 -1.45
CA LYS A 16 22.30 -4.20 -0.76
C LYS A 16 23.33 -5.11 -1.42
N ARG A 17 24.13 -5.77 -0.58
CA ARG A 17 25.01 -6.81 -1.04
C ARG A 17 24.20 -8.04 -1.40
N ILE A 18 24.45 -8.59 -2.59
CA ILE A 18 23.95 -9.87 -3.06
C ILE A 18 25.14 -10.77 -3.42
N GLU A 19 24.90 -12.05 -3.63
CA GLU A 19 25.94 -12.96 -4.10
C GLU A 19 26.44 -12.51 -5.49
N GLY A 20 27.75 -12.26 -5.58
CA GLY A 20 28.38 -11.82 -6.82
C GLY A 20 28.17 -10.35 -7.21
N GLY A 21 27.56 -9.49 -6.35
CA GLY A 21 27.34 -8.10 -6.73
C GLY A 21 26.66 -7.22 -5.69
N LEU A 22 26.12 -6.13 -6.18
CA LEU A 22 25.34 -5.14 -5.41
C LEU A 22 24.04 -4.82 -6.14
N LEU A 23 22.96 -4.76 -5.39
CA LEU A 23 21.70 -4.19 -5.84
C LEU A 23 21.67 -2.71 -5.45
N LEU A 24 21.44 -1.84 -6.43
CA LEU A 24 21.36 -0.39 -6.23
C LEU A 24 19.96 0.10 -6.62
N GLN A 25 19.39 0.96 -5.80
CA GLN A 25 18.15 1.68 -6.11
C GLN A 25 18.21 3.08 -5.51
N ASP A 26 17.39 4.00 -6.05
CA ASP A 26 17.20 5.31 -5.43
C ASP A 26 16.61 5.15 -4.03
N ALA A 27 17.16 5.89 -3.07
CA ALA A 27 16.61 5.87 -1.72
C ALA A 27 15.20 6.46 -1.70
N ASP A 28 14.26 5.74 -1.06
CA ASP A 28 12.89 6.21 -0.84
C ASP A 28 12.87 7.24 0.32
N GLY A 29 13.36 8.45 0.02
CA GLY A 29 13.68 9.49 1.00
C GLY A 29 12.46 10.23 1.54
N GLU A 30 11.54 10.65 0.68
CA GLU A 30 10.43 11.51 1.08
C GLU A 30 9.08 10.79 1.01
N PRO A 31 8.27 10.88 2.08
CA PRO A 31 6.90 10.38 2.05
C PRO A 31 6.05 11.27 1.15
N ASP A 32 5.25 10.64 0.29
CA ASP A 32 4.17 11.36 -0.39
C ASP A 32 3.20 11.91 0.64
N GLN A 33 2.81 13.17 0.46
CA GLN A 33 1.75 13.75 1.26
C GLN A 33 0.41 13.20 0.76
N ALA A 34 -0.43 12.73 1.66
CA ALA A 34 -1.76 12.24 1.30
C ALA A 34 -2.63 13.29 0.58
N SER A 35 -2.33 14.58 0.79
CA SER A 35 -2.98 15.69 0.07
C SER A 35 -2.72 15.65 -1.44
N SER A 36 -1.66 15.00 -1.92
CA SER A 36 -1.36 14.82 -3.34
C SER A 36 -2.10 13.67 -4.01
N TRP A 37 -2.77 12.80 -3.24
CA TRP A 37 -3.48 11.66 -3.80
C TRP A 37 -4.78 12.06 -4.47
N LYS A 38 -5.05 11.45 -5.61
CA LYS A 38 -6.29 11.65 -6.36
C LYS A 38 -7.28 10.56 -6.00
N THR A 39 -8.51 10.93 -5.63
CA THR A 39 -9.62 9.99 -5.60
C THR A 39 -10.03 9.70 -7.03
N VAL A 40 -9.94 8.44 -7.46
CA VAL A 40 -10.24 8.02 -8.84
C VAL A 40 -11.51 7.19 -8.95
N SER A 41 -12.01 6.63 -7.83
CA SER A 41 -13.32 5.98 -7.74
C SER A 41 -14.46 7.01 -7.64
N GLN A 42 -15.69 6.57 -7.96
CA GLN A 42 -16.91 7.37 -7.80
C GLN A 42 -17.14 7.72 -6.32
N ARG A 43 -16.98 6.75 -5.41
CA ARG A 43 -17.07 6.97 -3.98
C ARG A 43 -15.81 7.66 -3.43
N LYS A 44 -16.01 8.72 -2.66
CA LYS A 44 -14.92 9.40 -1.94
C LYS A 44 -14.67 8.72 -0.59
N PRO A 45 -13.42 8.66 -0.11
CA PRO A 45 -13.13 8.15 1.21
C PRO A 45 -13.69 9.09 2.29
N THR A 46 -14.16 8.53 3.38
CA THR A 46 -14.42 9.26 4.61
C THR A 46 -13.11 9.74 5.24
N ALA A 47 -13.16 10.67 6.20
CA ALA A 47 -11.97 11.11 6.93
C ALA A 47 -11.27 9.96 7.67
N VAL A 48 -12.04 9.01 8.21
CA VAL A 48 -11.51 7.82 8.91
C VAL A 48 -10.80 6.89 7.93
N GLU A 49 -11.39 6.59 6.79
CA GLU A 49 -10.78 5.76 5.74
C GLU A 49 -9.52 6.40 5.17
N ARG A 50 -9.54 7.71 4.97
CA ARG A 50 -8.36 8.44 4.51
C ARG A 50 -7.22 8.35 5.50
N ALA A 51 -7.46 8.56 6.80
CA ALA A 51 -6.46 8.41 7.85
C ALA A 51 -5.93 6.97 7.93
N ALA A 52 -6.81 5.98 7.74
CA ALA A 52 -6.43 4.57 7.68
C ALA A 52 -5.50 4.28 6.48
N CYS A 53 -5.85 4.78 5.28
CA CYS A 53 -5.00 4.67 4.10
C CYS A 53 -3.65 5.38 4.29
N GLU A 54 -3.62 6.54 4.96
CA GLU A 54 -2.38 7.26 5.25
C GLU A 54 -1.44 6.45 6.16
N LEU A 55 -1.97 5.85 7.21
CA LEU A 55 -1.17 5.00 8.08
C LEU A 55 -0.68 3.75 7.34
N ALA A 56 -1.58 3.08 6.61
CA ALA A 56 -1.24 1.91 5.80
C ALA A 56 -0.13 2.23 4.79
N TRP A 57 -0.20 3.37 4.12
CA TRP A 57 0.79 3.83 3.14
C TRP A 57 2.16 4.09 3.76
N ARG A 58 2.21 4.79 4.89
CA ARG A 58 3.46 5.06 5.61
C ARG A 58 4.17 3.77 6.03
N VAL A 59 3.41 2.72 6.36
CA VAL A 59 3.95 1.41 6.72
C VAL A 59 4.35 0.64 5.45
N ALA A 60 3.50 0.61 4.40
CA ALA A 60 3.74 -0.15 3.17
C ALA A 60 5.10 0.19 2.53
N ARG A 61 5.48 1.48 2.50
CA ARG A 61 6.78 1.92 1.98
C ARG A 61 8.00 1.36 2.74
N ARG A 62 7.81 0.81 3.94
CA ARG A 62 8.87 0.20 4.76
C ARG A 62 8.79 -1.31 4.80
N VAL A 63 7.78 -1.89 4.19
CA VAL A 63 7.57 -3.33 4.10
C VAL A 63 8.22 -3.87 2.83
N LYS A 64 8.78 -5.08 2.91
CA LYS A 64 9.41 -5.74 1.75
C LYS A 64 8.37 -6.03 0.66
N SER A 65 8.68 -5.63 -0.56
CA SER A 65 7.84 -5.80 -1.75
C SER A 65 7.68 -7.28 -2.16
N ASN A 66 6.61 -7.71 -2.79
CA ASN A 66 5.34 -7.01 -2.92
C ASN A 66 4.66 -6.88 -1.56
N ALA A 67 4.12 -5.71 -1.27
CA ALA A 67 3.55 -5.42 0.04
C ALA A 67 2.12 -4.88 -0.05
N ILE A 68 1.25 -5.43 0.81
CA ILE A 68 -0.08 -4.90 1.12
C ILE A 68 -0.16 -4.71 2.63
N VAL A 69 -0.60 -3.53 3.05
CA VAL A 69 -0.80 -3.21 4.46
C VAL A 69 -2.25 -2.79 4.68
N LEU A 70 -2.89 -3.40 5.66
CA LEU A 70 -4.19 -3.00 6.18
C LEU A 70 -3.99 -2.24 7.49
N ALA A 71 -4.66 -1.11 7.64
CA ALA A 71 -4.63 -0.34 8.86
C ALA A 71 -5.99 0.31 9.15
N ASN A 72 -6.26 0.62 10.40
CA ASN A 72 -7.22 1.63 10.79
C ASN A 72 -6.49 2.96 11.02
N ALA A 73 -7.16 3.99 11.49
CA ALA A 73 -6.54 5.30 11.73
C ALA A 73 -5.46 5.32 12.84
N ARG A 74 -5.27 4.22 13.58
CA ARG A 74 -4.38 4.16 14.75
C ARG A 74 -3.28 3.12 14.67
N GLN A 75 -3.53 1.98 13.98
CA GLN A 75 -2.60 0.86 13.94
C GLN A 75 -2.78 -0.02 12.72
N THR A 76 -1.78 -0.81 12.39
CA THR A 76 -1.86 -1.84 11.36
C THR A 76 -2.74 -3.00 11.82
N ILE A 77 -3.49 -3.58 10.88
CA ILE A 77 -4.41 -4.70 11.09
C ILE A 77 -3.83 -5.97 10.49
N GLY A 78 -3.32 -5.89 9.26
CA GLY A 78 -2.74 -7.02 8.56
C GLY A 78 -1.64 -6.56 7.60
N ILE A 79 -0.64 -7.41 7.39
CA ILE A 79 0.48 -7.12 6.51
C ILE A 79 0.81 -8.35 5.68
N GLY A 80 0.70 -8.22 4.37
CA GLY A 80 1.26 -9.15 3.39
C GLY A 80 2.57 -8.59 2.85
N ALA A 81 3.70 -9.21 3.22
CA ALA A 81 5.03 -8.70 2.94
C ALA A 81 5.88 -9.69 2.15
N GLY A 82 6.71 -9.21 1.23
CA GLY A 82 7.72 -10.00 0.54
C GLY A 82 7.15 -11.09 -0.36
N GLN A 83 5.94 -10.90 -0.88
CA GLN A 83 5.27 -11.91 -1.70
C GLN A 83 5.69 -11.83 -3.17
N MET A 84 5.66 -12.97 -3.85
CA MET A 84 6.04 -13.07 -5.26
C MET A 84 5.01 -12.43 -6.18
N SER A 85 3.74 -12.38 -5.75
CA SER A 85 2.66 -11.73 -6.48
C SER A 85 1.89 -10.72 -5.62
N ARG A 86 1.22 -9.76 -6.27
CA ARG A 86 0.37 -8.77 -5.59
C ARG A 86 -0.84 -9.43 -4.94
N VAL A 87 -1.45 -10.38 -5.61
CA VAL A 87 -2.60 -11.12 -5.10
C VAL A 87 -2.27 -11.93 -3.85
N ASP A 88 -1.08 -12.53 -3.78
CA ASP A 88 -0.64 -13.26 -2.58
C ASP A 88 -0.37 -12.32 -1.41
N ALA A 89 0.15 -11.11 -1.68
CA ALA A 89 0.28 -10.09 -0.66
C ALA A 89 -1.10 -9.67 -0.09
N CYS A 90 -2.13 -9.53 -0.94
CA CYS A 90 -3.50 -9.28 -0.50
C CYS A 90 -4.02 -10.43 0.37
N ARG A 91 -3.92 -11.68 -0.11
CA ARG A 91 -4.37 -12.87 0.64
C ARG A 91 -3.69 -12.96 2.00
N LEU A 92 -2.38 -12.77 2.05
CA LEU A 92 -1.65 -12.83 3.32
C LEU A 92 -2.08 -11.74 4.29
N ALA A 93 -2.28 -10.51 3.81
CA ALA A 93 -2.72 -9.39 4.64
C ALA A 93 -4.09 -9.63 5.28
N VAL A 94 -5.03 -10.25 4.54
CA VAL A 94 -6.40 -10.52 5.03
C VAL A 94 -6.52 -11.83 5.82
N THR A 95 -5.60 -12.78 5.65
CA THR A 95 -5.67 -14.09 6.31
C THR A 95 -5.18 -14.06 7.77
N LYS A 96 -4.29 -13.14 8.10
CA LYS A 96 -3.68 -13.05 9.44
C LYS A 96 -3.87 -11.66 10.06
N PRO A 97 -5.12 -11.15 10.13
CA PRO A 97 -5.35 -9.86 10.76
C PRO A 97 -5.22 -10.00 12.28
N VAL A 98 -4.59 -9.02 12.91
CA VAL A 98 -4.47 -8.97 14.39
C VAL A 98 -5.69 -8.34 15.05
N LEU A 99 -6.57 -7.72 14.25
CA LEU A 99 -7.83 -7.11 14.65
C LEU A 99 -8.88 -7.33 13.56
N PRO A 100 -10.18 -7.20 13.87
CA PRO A 100 -11.24 -7.23 12.87
C PRO A 100 -11.00 -6.20 11.74
N ILE A 101 -11.24 -6.61 10.50
CA ILE A 101 -11.13 -5.76 9.32
C ILE A 101 -12.41 -4.89 9.22
N VAL A 102 -12.46 -3.85 10.04
CA VAL A 102 -13.59 -2.90 10.11
C VAL A 102 -13.03 -1.48 10.11
N ASN A 103 -13.64 -0.59 9.33
CA ASN A 103 -13.19 0.80 9.17
C ASN A 103 -11.69 0.89 8.84
N CYS A 104 -11.22 0.02 7.98
CA CYS A 104 -9.81 -0.05 7.59
C CYS A 104 -9.60 0.39 6.16
N GLY A 105 -8.39 0.90 5.91
CA GLY A 105 -7.86 1.17 4.60
C GLY A 105 -6.73 0.21 4.25
N ALA A 106 -6.57 -0.06 2.97
CA ALA A 106 -5.46 -0.82 2.42
C ALA A 106 -4.47 0.10 1.70
N ALA A 107 -3.18 -0.23 1.75
CA ALA A 107 -2.16 0.39 0.92
C ALA A 107 -1.35 -0.68 0.21
N SER A 108 -1.05 -0.42 -1.06
CA SER A 108 -0.18 -1.24 -1.90
C SER A 108 1.08 -0.45 -2.26
N ASP A 109 2.26 -1.04 -2.13
CA ASP A 109 3.55 -0.41 -2.45
C ASP A 109 3.75 -0.14 -3.95
N ALA A 110 2.93 -0.77 -4.82
CA ALA A 110 2.89 -0.55 -6.27
C ALA A 110 1.46 -0.73 -6.81
N PHE A 111 1.27 -0.53 -8.12
CA PHE A 111 -0.03 -0.67 -8.77
C PHE A 111 -0.58 -2.11 -8.67
N PHE A 112 -1.89 -2.24 -8.81
CA PHE A 112 -2.54 -3.54 -8.98
C PHE A 112 -2.47 -3.96 -10.45
N PRO A 113 -1.90 -5.14 -10.78
CA PRO A 113 -1.84 -5.60 -12.17
C PRO A 113 -3.17 -6.15 -12.68
N PHE A 114 -4.04 -6.61 -11.78
CA PHE A 114 -5.35 -7.22 -12.04
C PHE A 114 -6.31 -6.87 -10.91
N ARG A 115 -7.62 -6.96 -11.20
CA ARG A 115 -8.68 -6.62 -10.24
C ARG A 115 -8.77 -7.55 -9.01
N ASP A 116 -8.24 -8.76 -9.13
CA ASP A 116 -8.29 -9.80 -8.10
C ASP A 116 -7.79 -9.33 -6.70
N GLY A 117 -6.81 -8.44 -6.67
CA GLY A 117 -6.36 -7.83 -5.43
C GLY A 117 -7.43 -6.96 -4.77
N ILE A 118 -8.18 -6.18 -5.55
CA ILE A 118 -9.29 -5.34 -5.06
C ILE A 118 -10.44 -6.21 -4.59
N ASP A 119 -10.79 -7.26 -5.36
CA ASP A 119 -11.86 -8.19 -5.02
C ASP A 119 -11.58 -8.86 -3.66
N ILE A 120 -10.36 -9.39 -3.43
CA ILE A 120 -9.95 -9.99 -2.15
C ILE A 120 -10.03 -8.99 -0.98
N LEU A 121 -9.58 -7.76 -1.19
CA LEU A 121 -9.62 -6.73 -0.15
C LEU A 121 -11.08 -6.40 0.21
N HIS A 122 -11.95 -6.25 -0.78
CA HIS A 122 -13.37 -6.00 -0.58
C HIS A 122 -14.06 -7.14 0.18
N GLU A 123 -13.89 -8.39 -0.27
CA GLU A 123 -14.45 -9.59 0.37
C GLU A 123 -14.06 -9.70 1.85
N ALA A 124 -12.86 -9.22 2.21
CA ALA A 124 -12.39 -9.18 3.59
C ALA A 124 -12.98 -8.03 4.42
N GLY A 125 -13.70 -7.07 3.79
CA GLY A 125 -14.33 -5.93 4.47
C GLY A 125 -13.53 -4.62 4.39
N VAL A 126 -12.51 -4.54 3.53
CA VAL A 126 -11.80 -3.27 3.26
C VAL A 126 -12.70 -2.37 2.42
N THR A 127 -12.84 -1.11 2.83
CA THR A 127 -13.73 -0.15 2.17
C THR A 127 -13.00 0.97 1.44
N ALA A 128 -11.70 1.11 1.67
CA ALA A 128 -10.88 2.10 0.98
C ALA A 128 -9.48 1.55 0.70
N ALA A 129 -8.89 1.93 -0.43
CA ALA A 129 -7.53 1.53 -0.77
C ALA A 129 -6.75 2.67 -1.42
N VAL A 130 -5.43 2.66 -1.25
CA VAL A 130 -4.49 3.53 -1.93
C VAL A 130 -3.39 2.72 -2.62
N ALA A 131 -3.11 3.05 -3.85
CA ALA A 131 -2.02 2.47 -4.63
C ALA A 131 -1.49 3.49 -5.64
N PRO A 132 -0.25 3.38 -6.12
CA PRO A 132 0.18 4.15 -7.27
C PRO A 132 -0.53 3.67 -8.54
N GLY A 133 -0.69 4.56 -9.49
CA GLY A 133 -1.13 4.24 -10.85
C GLY A 133 0.04 3.80 -11.75
N GLY A 134 -0.26 3.62 -13.03
CA GLY A 134 0.71 3.31 -14.09
C GLY A 134 0.62 1.88 -14.62
N SER A 135 -0.44 1.15 -14.27
CA SER A 135 -0.82 -0.08 -14.94
C SER A 135 -1.62 0.22 -16.21
N ILE A 136 -1.42 -0.55 -17.26
CA ILE A 136 -2.30 -0.52 -18.44
C ILE A 136 -3.75 -0.90 -18.09
N ARG A 137 -3.97 -1.48 -16.92
CA ARG A 137 -5.28 -1.91 -16.40
C ARG A 137 -5.84 -0.99 -15.31
N ASP A 138 -5.31 0.20 -15.14
CA ASP A 138 -5.80 1.12 -14.10
C ASP A 138 -7.32 1.36 -14.20
N GLN A 139 -7.87 1.41 -15.42
CA GLN A 139 -9.33 1.56 -15.60
C GLN A 139 -10.12 0.33 -15.10
N GLU A 140 -9.59 -0.88 -15.28
CA GLU A 140 -10.19 -2.11 -14.75
C GLU A 140 -10.20 -2.10 -13.20
N ILE A 141 -9.11 -1.63 -12.61
CA ILE A 141 -8.97 -1.52 -11.14
C ILE A 141 -9.95 -0.49 -10.57
N ILE A 142 -10.08 0.66 -11.24
CA ILE A 142 -11.03 1.71 -10.84
C ILE A 142 -12.47 1.19 -10.95
N ALA A 143 -12.80 0.51 -12.05
CA ALA A 143 -14.12 -0.08 -12.24
C ALA A 143 -14.44 -1.13 -11.16
N ALA A 144 -13.49 -2.00 -10.80
CA ALA A 144 -13.66 -2.97 -9.71
C ALA A 144 -13.91 -2.27 -8.36
N ALA A 145 -13.18 -1.20 -8.06
CA ALA A 145 -13.41 -0.41 -6.85
C ALA A 145 -14.82 0.21 -6.83
N ASP A 146 -15.29 0.71 -7.98
CA ASP A 146 -16.63 1.29 -8.12
C ASP A 146 -17.73 0.22 -7.98
N GLU A 147 -17.58 -0.95 -8.60
CA GLU A 147 -18.49 -2.11 -8.45
C GLU A 147 -18.68 -2.51 -6.99
N HIS A 148 -17.58 -2.46 -6.21
CA HIS A 148 -17.56 -2.78 -4.79
C HIS A 148 -17.88 -1.60 -3.88
N ASN A 149 -18.23 -0.45 -4.43
CA ASN A 149 -18.43 0.80 -3.67
C ASN A 149 -17.26 1.12 -2.73
N MET A 150 -16.03 0.81 -3.15
CA MET A 150 -14.79 1.13 -2.44
C MET A 150 -14.29 2.50 -2.84
N ALA A 151 -13.71 3.25 -1.89
CA ALA A 151 -12.94 4.43 -2.23
C ALA A 151 -11.53 4.02 -2.70
N PHE A 152 -11.15 4.45 -3.91
CA PHE A 152 -9.82 4.19 -4.42
C PHE A 152 -9.05 5.49 -4.64
N LEU A 153 -7.87 5.55 -4.01
CA LEU A 153 -6.96 6.68 -4.03
C LEU A 153 -5.73 6.31 -4.85
N MET A 154 -5.32 7.20 -5.74
CA MET A 154 -4.14 7.00 -6.56
C MET A 154 -3.02 7.92 -6.07
N ALA A 155 -1.93 7.30 -5.60
CA ALA A 155 -0.72 7.98 -5.17
C ALA A 155 0.22 8.22 -6.37
N PRO A 156 1.06 9.27 -6.33
CA PRO A 156 1.92 9.62 -7.46
C PRO A 156 3.15 8.72 -7.63
N ARG A 157 3.54 7.97 -6.59
CA ARG A 157 4.79 7.19 -6.56
C ARG A 157 4.56 5.76 -6.09
N ARG A 158 5.42 4.86 -6.56
CA ARG A 158 5.58 3.50 -6.02
C ARG A 158 6.73 3.47 -5.02
N HIS A 159 6.65 2.55 -4.06
CA HIS A 159 7.63 2.40 -2.98
C HIS A 159 8.18 0.97 -2.96
N PHE A 160 9.02 0.61 -3.93
CA PHE A 160 9.63 -0.71 -3.94
C PHE A 160 10.76 -0.82 -2.90
N ARG A 161 10.69 -1.88 -2.12
CA ARG A 161 11.73 -2.25 -1.17
C ARG A 161 12.12 -3.72 -1.38
N HIS A 162 13.21 -3.92 -2.06
CA HIS A 162 13.75 -5.25 -2.37
C HIS A 162 14.77 -5.74 -1.36
#